data_82c245c0dd4ec18a24f95ab83275ca46
#
_entry.id   82c245c0dd4ec18a24f95ab83275ca46
#
_cell.length_a   1.000
_cell.length_b   1.000
_cell.length_c   1.000
_cell.angle_alpha   90.00
_cell.angle_beta   90.00
_cell.angle_gamma   90.00
#
_symmetry.space_group_name_H-M   'P 1'
#
loop_
_entity.id
_entity.type
_entity.pdbx_description
1 polymer ?
#
loop_
_entity_poly.entity_id
_entity_poly.type
_entity_poly.pdbx_seq_one_letter_code
_entity_poly.pdbx_strand_id
1 'polypeptide(L)'
;MLCCFTLKLTNMATIFETRLIGNIGKDATVKSMEKGVIAVNFPVAHNKNWKDKRTGEQRTKTTWVNCTIWKREGANMRILDFLKKGTLVEITGTPFAKGYLQEDNTVKTEIRLNVSRTNILRPSGGSLRKDEEFFDFDENEFDSETTDTSRALEELEQDLF
;
A
#
# COMPACT_ATOMS: atom_id res chain seq x y z
N MET A 1 26.78 -16.95 -45.05
CA MET A 1 26.33 -17.39 -43.72
C MET A 1 26.26 -16.18 -42.82
N LEU A 2 25.10 -15.51 -42.76
CA LEU A 2 24.88 -14.38 -41.83
C LEU A 2 24.41 -14.94 -40.50
N CYS A 3 25.27 -14.84 -39.50
CA CYS A 3 24.92 -15.19 -38.11
C CYS A 3 24.09 -14.05 -37.54
N CYS A 4 22.77 -14.25 -37.47
CA CYS A 4 21.83 -13.30 -36.85
C CYS A 4 21.99 -13.36 -35.32
N PHE A 5 22.77 -12.44 -34.77
CA PHE A 5 22.94 -12.28 -33.33
C PHE A 5 21.71 -11.58 -32.77
N THR A 6 20.75 -12.36 -32.31
CA THR A 6 19.58 -11.82 -31.59
C THR A 6 20.07 -11.33 -30.22
N LEU A 7 20.25 -10.02 -30.08
CA LEU A 7 20.42 -9.38 -28.77
C LEU A 7 19.12 -9.63 -27.95
N LYS A 8 19.19 -10.54 -26.98
CA LYS A 8 18.20 -10.59 -25.91
C LYS A 8 18.33 -9.30 -25.12
N LEU A 9 17.36 -8.40 -25.25
CA LEU A 9 17.20 -7.30 -24.33
C LEU A 9 16.95 -7.93 -22.94
N THR A 10 17.96 -7.89 -22.08
CA THR A 10 17.80 -8.22 -20.67
C THR A 10 16.95 -7.12 -20.05
N ASN A 11 15.73 -7.47 -19.67
CA ASN A 11 14.84 -6.57 -18.97
C ASN A 11 15.50 -6.24 -17.61
N MET A 12 15.98 -5.01 -17.45
CA MET A 12 16.55 -4.55 -16.18
C MET A 12 15.40 -4.26 -15.25
N ALA A 13 15.18 -5.12 -14.26
CA ALA A 13 14.21 -4.88 -13.21
C ALA A 13 14.63 -3.66 -12.37
N THR A 14 13.76 -2.67 -12.29
CA THR A 14 13.91 -1.53 -11.39
C THR A 14 12.97 -1.71 -10.21
N ILE A 15 13.45 -1.44 -8.99
CA ILE A 15 12.66 -1.57 -7.76
C ILE A 15 12.51 -0.18 -7.15
N PHE A 16 11.26 0.22 -6.88
CA PHE A 16 10.94 1.41 -6.11
C PHE A 16 9.91 1.05 -5.05
N GLU A 17 10.38 0.66 -3.87
CA GLU A 17 9.56 0.21 -2.75
C GLU A 17 9.79 1.07 -1.51
N THR A 18 8.74 1.18 -0.71
CA THR A 18 8.77 1.83 0.61
C THR A 18 8.23 0.86 1.64
N ARG A 19 8.91 0.78 2.78
CA ARG A 19 8.45 0.05 3.96
C ARG A 19 7.91 1.05 4.99
N LEU A 20 6.68 0.85 5.42
CA LEU A 20 5.96 1.71 6.35
C LEU A 20 5.49 0.90 7.55
N ILE A 21 5.83 1.33 8.76
CA ILE A 21 5.27 0.79 10.00
C ILE A 21 4.45 1.88 10.66
N GLY A 22 3.19 1.57 10.97
CA GLY A 22 2.28 2.53 11.58
C GLY A 22 0.97 1.94 12.03
N ASN A 23 0.13 2.75 12.65
CA ASN A 23 -1.18 2.33 13.11
C ASN A 23 -2.25 2.71 12.09
N ILE A 24 -3.18 1.81 11.86
CA ILE A 24 -4.36 2.08 11.04
C ILE A 24 -5.22 3.12 11.74
N GLY A 25 -5.53 4.21 11.05
CA GLY A 25 -6.30 5.33 11.62
C GLY A 25 -7.80 5.16 11.52
N LYS A 26 -8.28 4.38 10.54
CA LYS A 26 -9.69 4.09 10.30
C LYS A 26 -9.81 2.70 9.68
N ASP A 27 -10.91 2.01 9.95
CA ASP A 27 -11.21 0.69 9.38
C ASP A 27 -11.11 0.73 7.85
N ALA A 28 -10.61 -0.35 7.28
CA ALA A 28 -10.47 -0.47 5.83
C ALA A 28 -11.83 -0.40 5.13
N THR A 29 -11.87 0.31 4.03
CA THR A 29 -13.05 0.43 3.15
C THR A 29 -12.79 -0.30 1.86
N VAL A 30 -13.81 -1.03 1.39
CA VAL A 30 -13.76 -1.80 0.15
C VAL A 30 -14.51 -1.04 -0.93
N LYS A 31 -13.91 -0.89 -2.10
CA LYS A 31 -14.53 -0.30 -3.27
C LYS A 31 -14.38 -1.27 -4.44
N SER A 32 -15.50 -1.71 -4.99
CA SER A 32 -15.49 -2.46 -6.26
C SER A 32 -15.26 -1.49 -7.41
N MET A 33 -14.33 -1.84 -8.27
CA MET A 33 -14.01 -1.12 -9.49
C MET A 33 -14.55 -1.91 -10.69
N GLU A 34 -14.50 -1.32 -11.86
CA GLU A 34 -14.81 -2.02 -13.09
C GLU A 34 -13.82 -3.17 -13.36
N LYS A 35 -14.18 -4.08 -14.26
CA LYS A 35 -13.36 -5.25 -14.66
C LYS A 35 -13.05 -6.24 -13.51
N GLY A 36 -13.90 -6.31 -12.46
CA GLY A 36 -13.74 -7.30 -11.39
C GLY A 36 -12.54 -7.04 -10.46
N VAL A 37 -12.11 -5.78 -10.34
CA VAL A 37 -11.05 -5.36 -9.42
C VAL A 37 -11.65 -4.75 -8.16
N ILE A 38 -11.07 -5.07 -7.01
CA ILE A 38 -11.47 -4.57 -5.70
C ILE A 38 -10.31 -3.79 -5.09
N ALA A 39 -10.60 -2.54 -4.68
CA ALA A 39 -9.67 -1.71 -3.93
C ALA A 39 -10.01 -1.73 -2.44
N VAL A 40 -9.07 -2.14 -1.60
CA VAL A 40 -9.16 -2.05 -0.14
C VAL A 40 -8.32 -0.87 0.32
N ASN A 41 -8.99 0.19 0.79
CA ASN A 41 -8.35 1.44 1.16
C ASN A 41 -8.36 1.65 2.67
N PHE A 42 -7.23 2.03 3.23
CA PHE A 42 -7.11 2.37 4.66
C PHE A 42 -5.97 3.35 4.90
N PRO A 43 -6.16 4.33 5.82
CA PRO A 43 -5.12 5.27 6.19
C PRO A 43 -4.23 4.70 7.28
N VAL A 44 -2.91 4.89 7.14
CA VAL A 44 -1.92 4.52 8.13
C VAL A 44 -1.21 5.76 8.66
N ALA A 45 -1.12 5.88 9.98
CA ALA A 45 -0.42 6.93 10.68
C ALA A 45 0.98 6.48 11.06
N HIS A 46 2.01 7.14 10.52
CA HIS A 46 3.37 7.01 10.98
C HIS A 46 3.67 8.14 11.97
N ASN A 47 3.97 7.80 13.23
CA ASN A 47 4.30 8.75 14.28
C ASN A 47 5.80 8.78 14.52
N LYS A 48 6.41 9.95 14.28
CA LYS A 48 7.81 10.22 14.62
C LYS A 48 7.86 11.06 15.88
N ASN A 49 8.48 10.50 16.93
CA ASN A 49 8.70 11.19 18.20
C ASN A 49 10.18 11.59 18.32
N TRP A 50 10.44 12.80 18.73
CA TRP A 50 11.80 13.25 19.01
C TRP A 50 11.82 14.27 20.15
N LYS A 51 12.96 14.41 20.81
CA LYS A 51 13.20 15.43 21.81
C LYS A 51 13.87 16.62 21.14
N ASP A 52 13.29 17.80 21.29
CA ASP A 52 13.89 19.04 20.79
C ASP A 52 15.17 19.31 21.59
N LYS A 53 16.30 19.40 20.91
CA LYS A 53 17.64 19.58 21.57
C LYS A 53 17.76 20.92 22.25
N ARG A 54 17.02 21.94 21.83
CA ARG A 54 17.10 23.31 22.37
C ARG A 54 16.21 23.50 23.58
N THR A 55 14.98 23.00 23.52
CA THR A 55 13.95 23.18 24.57
C THR A 55 13.84 22.01 25.52
N GLY A 56 14.35 20.83 25.14
CA GLY A 56 14.17 19.58 25.88
C GLY A 56 12.77 18.98 25.79
N GLU A 57 11.87 19.61 25.04
CA GLU A 57 10.48 19.17 24.89
C GLU A 57 10.35 17.94 23.98
N GLN A 58 9.42 17.07 24.32
CA GLN A 58 8.99 15.96 23.46
C GLN A 58 8.08 16.49 22.35
N ARG A 59 8.45 16.21 21.10
CA ARG A 59 7.66 16.57 19.91
C ARG A 59 7.25 15.33 19.14
N THR A 60 6.03 15.37 18.61
CA THR A 60 5.48 14.29 17.78
C THR A 60 5.03 14.86 16.44
N LYS A 61 5.39 14.17 15.35
CA LYS A 61 4.88 14.47 14.01
C LYS A 61 4.21 13.22 13.46
N THR A 62 2.95 13.33 13.10
CA THR A 62 2.19 12.27 12.44
C THR A 62 2.18 12.53 10.94
N THR A 63 2.59 11.52 10.18
CA THR A 63 2.46 11.51 8.71
C THR A 63 1.40 10.47 8.35
N TRP A 64 0.39 10.91 7.59
CA TRP A 64 -0.66 10.05 7.09
C TRP A 64 -0.33 9.54 5.70
N VAL A 65 -0.50 8.25 5.49
CA VAL A 65 -0.32 7.59 4.20
C VAL A 65 -1.58 6.80 3.88
N ASN A 66 -2.17 7.05 2.71
CA ASN A 66 -3.32 6.32 2.24
C ASN A 66 -2.84 5.06 1.50
N CYS A 67 -3.13 3.90 2.05
CA CYS A 67 -2.72 2.60 1.53
C CYS A 67 -3.87 1.94 0.77
N THR A 68 -3.56 1.34 -0.37
CA THR A 68 -4.52 0.61 -1.21
C THR A 68 -3.97 -0.77 -1.50
N ILE A 69 -4.74 -1.82 -1.16
CA ILE A 69 -4.49 -3.20 -1.57
C ILE A 69 -5.44 -3.49 -2.73
N TRP A 70 -4.89 -3.94 -3.83
CA TRP A 70 -5.65 -4.37 -5.00
C TRP A 70 -5.91 -5.87 -4.94
N LYS A 71 -7.17 -6.27 -5.14
CA LYS A 71 -7.60 -7.66 -5.17
C LYS A 71 -8.49 -7.91 -6.37
N ARG A 72 -8.52 -9.15 -6.87
CA ARG A 72 -9.54 -9.57 -7.85
C ARG A 72 -10.85 -9.94 -7.14
N GLU A 73 -11.95 -9.79 -7.83
CA GLU A 73 -13.23 -10.27 -7.35
C GLU A 73 -13.18 -11.80 -7.10
N GLY A 74 -13.73 -12.24 -5.96
CA GLY A 74 -13.61 -13.64 -5.50
C GLY A 74 -12.34 -13.95 -4.71
N ALA A 75 -11.37 -13.05 -4.62
CA ALA A 75 -10.18 -13.26 -3.78
C ALA A 75 -10.52 -13.29 -2.30
N ASN A 76 -9.68 -13.99 -1.52
CA ASN A 76 -9.85 -14.07 -0.07
C ASN A 76 -9.74 -12.68 0.59
N MET A 77 -10.80 -12.27 1.29
CA MET A 77 -10.91 -10.98 1.95
C MET A 77 -10.73 -11.04 3.48
N ARG A 78 -10.23 -12.16 4.03
CA ARG A 78 -10.02 -12.35 5.48
C ARG A 78 -9.11 -11.28 6.10
N ILE A 79 -8.24 -10.67 5.31
CA ILE A 79 -7.38 -9.57 5.75
C ILE A 79 -8.18 -8.39 6.32
N LEU A 80 -9.42 -8.16 5.86
CA LEU A 80 -10.28 -7.08 6.34
C LEU A 80 -10.59 -7.18 7.83
N ASP A 81 -10.64 -8.39 8.39
CA ASP A 81 -10.91 -8.62 9.80
C ASP A 81 -9.79 -8.04 10.69
N PHE A 82 -8.60 -7.94 10.13
CA PHE A 82 -7.41 -7.41 10.79
C PHE A 82 -7.13 -5.94 10.46
N LEU A 83 -7.63 -5.43 9.33
CA LEU A 83 -7.43 -4.04 8.91
C LEU A 83 -8.40 -3.07 9.62
N LYS A 84 -8.40 -3.12 10.96
CA LYS A 84 -9.24 -2.29 11.83
C LYS A 84 -8.44 -1.11 12.42
N LYS A 85 -9.15 -0.05 12.78
CA LYS A 85 -8.56 1.10 13.47
C LYS A 85 -7.74 0.68 14.69
N GLY A 86 -6.52 1.18 14.81
CA GLY A 86 -5.60 0.92 15.91
C GLY A 86 -4.68 -0.29 15.69
N THR A 87 -4.91 -1.13 14.68
CA THR A 87 -3.99 -2.22 14.32
C THR A 87 -2.63 -1.64 13.93
N LEU A 88 -1.55 -2.19 14.50
CA LEU A 88 -0.18 -1.88 14.10
C LEU A 88 0.20 -2.80 12.94
N VAL A 89 0.56 -2.19 11.81
CA VAL A 89 0.88 -2.90 10.58
C VAL A 89 2.25 -2.50 10.05
N GLU A 90 2.89 -3.43 9.37
CA GLU A 90 4.02 -3.19 8.50
C GLU A 90 3.56 -3.40 7.06
N ILE A 91 3.82 -2.44 6.21
CA ILE A 91 3.35 -2.42 4.83
C ILE A 91 4.54 -2.14 3.92
N THR A 92 4.66 -2.93 2.88
CA THR A 92 5.61 -2.69 1.78
C THR A 92 4.83 -2.42 0.52
N GLY A 93 5.32 -1.48 -0.30
CA GLY A 93 4.66 -1.16 -1.56
C GLY A 93 5.29 0.02 -2.28
N THR A 94 4.70 0.37 -3.42
CA THR A 94 5.16 1.48 -4.26
C THR A 94 4.49 2.78 -3.83
N PRO A 95 5.25 3.80 -3.39
CA PRO A 95 4.70 5.09 -3.01
C PRO A 95 4.45 5.96 -4.23
N PHE A 96 3.39 6.75 -4.18
CA PHE A 96 3.13 7.83 -5.13
C PHE A 96 2.43 9.00 -4.45
N ALA A 97 2.50 10.17 -5.06
CA ALA A 97 1.81 11.37 -4.59
C ALA A 97 0.64 11.66 -5.51
N LYS A 98 -0.52 11.97 -4.91
CA LYS A 98 -1.70 12.47 -5.63
C LYS A 98 -2.02 13.87 -5.14
N GLY A 99 -2.00 14.84 -6.08
CA GLY A 99 -2.47 16.20 -5.85
C GLY A 99 -3.91 16.35 -6.30
N TYR A 100 -4.68 17.15 -5.60
CA TYR A 100 -6.02 17.58 -6.03
C TYR A 100 -6.28 19.03 -5.62
N LEU A 101 -7.04 19.72 -6.47
CA LEU A 101 -7.46 21.08 -6.24
C LEU A 101 -8.65 21.07 -5.28
N GLN A 102 -8.60 21.86 -4.22
CA GLN A 102 -9.75 22.08 -3.33
C GLN A 102 -10.65 23.20 -3.88
N GLU A 103 -11.84 23.32 -3.33
CA GLU A 103 -12.81 24.37 -3.73
C GLU A 103 -12.29 25.80 -3.50
N ASP A 104 -11.33 25.96 -2.60
CA ASP A 104 -10.64 27.23 -2.32
C ASP A 104 -9.44 27.52 -3.22
N ASN A 105 -9.27 26.79 -4.34
CA ASN A 105 -8.13 26.85 -5.25
C ASN A 105 -6.77 26.49 -4.62
N THR A 106 -6.74 25.89 -3.44
CA THR A 106 -5.51 25.37 -2.86
C THR A 106 -5.24 23.95 -3.36
N VAL A 107 -3.96 23.64 -3.62
CA VAL A 107 -3.53 22.29 -4.00
C VAL A 107 -3.22 21.49 -2.76
N LYS A 108 -3.95 20.41 -2.52
CA LYS A 108 -3.67 19.46 -1.47
C LYS A 108 -2.99 18.22 -2.05
N THR A 109 -1.91 17.78 -1.42
CA THR A 109 -1.16 16.60 -1.84
C THR A 109 -1.29 15.52 -0.78
N GLU A 110 -1.56 14.30 -1.20
CA GLU A 110 -1.60 13.11 -0.36
C GLU A 110 -0.50 12.14 -0.77
N ILE A 111 0.10 11.49 0.24
CA ILE A 111 1.00 10.37 0.01
C ILE A 111 0.13 9.11 -0.04
N ARG A 112 0.27 8.37 -1.12
CA ARG A 112 -0.42 7.10 -1.33
C ARG A 112 0.58 5.97 -1.51
N LEU A 113 0.17 4.76 -1.17
CA LEU A 113 0.99 3.55 -1.27
C LEU A 113 0.17 2.43 -1.91
N ASN A 114 0.61 1.97 -3.07
CA ASN A 114 0.12 0.72 -3.65
C ASN A 114 0.81 -0.42 -2.92
N VAL A 115 0.03 -1.17 -2.15
CA VAL A 115 0.54 -2.19 -1.23
C VAL A 115 0.84 -3.48 -1.97
N SER A 116 2.07 -3.96 -1.86
CA SER A 116 2.49 -5.28 -2.32
C SER A 116 2.40 -6.31 -1.20
N ARG A 117 2.81 -5.95 0.03
CA ARG A 117 2.83 -6.85 1.19
C ARG A 117 2.30 -6.15 2.43
N THR A 118 1.56 -6.90 3.26
CA THR A 118 1.05 -6.42 4.56
C THR A 118 1.29 -7.46 5.64
N ASN A 119 1.98 -7.06 6.72
CA ASN A 119 2.17 -7.86 7.93
C ASN A 119 1.43 -7.20 9.09
N ILE A 120 0.64 -7.97 9.82
CA ILE A 120 -0.03 -7.52 11.04
C ILE A 120 0.92 -7.72 12.21
N LEU A 121 1.42 -6.63 12.80
CA LEU A 121 2.34 -6.69 13.94
C LEU A 121 1.61 -6.77 15.27
N ARG A 122 0.46 -6.10 15.39
CA ARG A 122 -0.39 -6.13 16.59
C ARG A 122 -1.82 -5.77 16.21
N PRO A 123 -2.80 -6.67 16.43
CA PRO A 123 -4.22 -6.41 16.15
C PRO A 123 -4.78 -5.35 17.10
N SER A 124 -5.84 -4.67 16.68
CA SER A 124 -6.58 -3.72 17.52
C SER A 124 -7.30 -4.49 18.63
N GLY A 125 -7.06 -4.12 19.90
CA GLY A 125 -7.73 -4.71 21.06
C GLY A 125 -7.16 -6.03 21.57
N GLY A 126 -6.03 -6.51 21.06
CA GLY A 126 -5.40 -7.77 21.46
C GLY A 126 -4.12 -7.57 22.26
N SER A 127 -4.04 -8.20 23.45
CA SER A 127 -2.78 -8.66 24.02
C SER A 127 -2.17 -9.68 23.06
N LEU A 128 -0.87 -9.61 22.82
CA LEU A 128 -0.13 -10.61 22.05
C LEU A 128 -0.44 -12.00 22.60
N ARG A 129 -1.23 -12.79 21.88
CA ARG A 129 -1.26 -14.22 22.11
C ARG A 129 0.06 -14.77 21.60
N LYS A 130 0.74 -15.51 22.44
CA LYS A 130 2.09 -16.04 22.21
C LYS A 130 2.16 -17.15 21.15
N ASP A 131 1.04 -17.51 20.53
CA ASP A 131 0.87 -18.69 19.68
C ASP A 131 0.21 -18.36 18.33
N GLU A 132 0.45 -17.16 17.76
CA GLU A 132 -0.09 -16.89 16.44
C GLU A 132 0.90 -17.29 15.35
N GLU A 133 0.50 -18.33 14.63
CA GLU A 133 1.04 -18.72 13.34
C GLU A 133 1.24 -17.48 12.46
N PHE A 134 2.45 -17.31 12.02
CA PHE A 134 2.85 -16.35 11.02
C PHE A 134 2.08 -16.68 9.73
N PHE A 135 1.03 -15.93 9.44
CA PHE A 135 0.35 -16.06 8.17
C PHE A 135 1.23 -15.46 7.08
N ASP A 136 2.09 -16.29 6.52
CA ASP A 136 2.70 -16.03 5.23
C ASP A 136 1.56 -16.02 4.20
N PHE A 137 1.19 -14.84 3.75
CA PHE A 137 0.37 -14.72 2.56
C PHE A 137 1.28 -15.02 1.38
N ASP A 138 1.18 -16.26 0.87
CA ASP A 138 1.90 -16.70 -0.31
C ASP A 138 1.70 -15.71 -1.46
N GLU A 139 2.80 -15.07 -1.86
CA GLU A 139 2.89 -14.20 -3.05
C GLU A 139 2.65 -14.95 -4.35
N ASN A 140 2.52 -16.29 -4.30
CA ASN A 140 2.50 -17.15 -5.48
C ASN A 140 1.15 -17.20 -6.21
N GLU A 141 0.10 -16.53 -5.72
CA GLU A 141 -1.18 -16.46 -6.44
C GLU A 141 -1.27 -15.27 -7.42
N PHE A 142 -0.19 -14.50 -7.53
CA PHE A 142 -0.09 -13.38 -8.47
C PHE A 142 0.89 -13.64 -9.61
N ASP A 143 1.17 -14.92 -9.92
CA ASP A 143 2.11 -15.29 -10.96
C ASP A 143 1.51 -15.21 -12.37
N SER A 144 2.29 -14.54 -13.22
CA SER A 144 2.48 -14.66 -14.66
C SER A 144 1.51 -14.02 -15.64
N GLU A 145 0.43 -13.32 -15.24
CA GLU A 145 -0.41 -12.54 -16.20
C GLU A 145 -0.48 -11.03 -15.90
N THR A 146 0.52 -10.48 -15.24
CA THR A 146 0.55 -9.09 -14.74
C THR A 146 0.74 -8.01 -15.80
N THR A 147 0.95 -8.35 -17.05
CA THR A 147 1.12 -7.36 -18.14
C THR A 147 -0.18 -6.64 -18.50
N ASP A 148 -1.32 -7.32 -18.36
CA ASP A 148 -2.62 -6.74 -18.73
C ASP A 148 -3.24 -5.88 -17.62
N THR A 149 -2.97 -6.21 -16.36
CA THR A 149 -3.57 -5.49 -15.22
C THR A 149 -2.88 -4.14 -14.97
N SER A 150 -1.56 -4.06 -15.17
CA SER A 150 -0.81 -2.80 -15.09
C SER A 150 -1.26 -1.81 -16.16
N ARG A 151 -1.53 -2.30 -17.38
CA ARG A 151 -2.03 -1.50 -18.49
C ARG A 151 -3.46 -1.00 -18.27
N ALA A 152 -4.31 -1.83 -17.65
CA ALA A 152 -5.67 -1.44 -17.29
C ALA A 152 -5.71 -0.40 -16.14
N LEU A 153 -4.72 -0.39 -15.26
CA LEU A 153 -4.59 0.59 -14.20
C LEU A 153 -4.08 1.94 -14.74
N GLU A 154 -3.15 1.94 -15.70
CA GLU A 154 -2.67 3.15 -16.37
C GLU A 154 -3.78 3.82 -17.20
N GLU A 155 -4.61 3.03 -17.89
CA GLU A 155 -5.77 3.56 -18.63
C GLU A 155 -6.82 4.20 -17.72
N LEU A 156 -7.07 3.63 -16.53
CA LEU A 156 -8.01 4.20 -15.55
C LEU A 156 -7.46 5.46 -14.85
N GLU A 157 -6.15 5.64 -14.81
CA GLU A 157 -5.55 6.87 -14.28
C GLU A 157 -5.59 8.02 -15.30
N GLN A 158 -5.59 7.72 -16.60
CA GLN A 158 -5.68 8.74 -17.65
C GLN A 158 -7.08 9.35 -17.81
N ASP A 159 -8.13 8.62 -17.50
CA ASP A 159 -9.52 9.10 -17.57
C ASP A 159 -9.94 9.96 -16.35
N LEU A 160 -9.03 10.19 -15.40
CA LEU A 160 -9.28 10.99 -14.18
C LEU A 160 -8.62 12.38 -14.19
N PHE A 161 -8.07 12.81 -15.36
CA PHE A 161 -7.52 14.17 -15.56
C PHE A 161 -8.30 14.96 -16.58
#